data_06b15954b64a4a67d82c7f81297ff9e9
#
_entry.id   06b15954b64a4a67d82c7f81297ff9e9
#
_cell.length_a   1.000
_cell.length_b   1.000
_cell.length_c   1.000
_cell.angle_alpha   90.00
_cell.angle_beta   90.00
_cell.angle_gamma   90.00
#
_symmetry.space_group_name_H-M   'P 1'
#
loop_
_entity.id
_entity.type
_entity.pdbx_description
1 polymer ?
#
loop_
_entity_poly.entity_id
_entity_poly.type
_entity_poly.pdbx_seq_one_letter_code
_entity_poly.pdbx_strand_id
1 'polypeptide(L)'
;KEFLKNMISGAARAEGALLLIDALEGVKEQSKKHGYLLSLLGVRQFAVVVNKMDLVGYRQDVFDGIEKEYREFLGQFKAVPQQIIPVSAKLGDNIANRSGSMPWYSGPTVLDALSAFRKEPGRSEQPLRLPVQDVYKFDARRIITGRVTAGRVKVGDSLVFSPSNKRATIKSIEAFNIDPPPIEGHAGQSVGVTLDEQIFVERGEIASHQDELPLVSTAFRANVFWLGRKP
;
A
#
# COMPACT_ATOMS: atom_id res chain seq x y z
N LYS A 1 -14.62 15.08 -5.63
CA LYS A 1 -14.07 14.28 -6.75
C LYS A 1 -12.54 14.21 -6.77
N GLU A 2 -11.86 15.25 -6.35
CA GLU A 2 -10.39 15.36 -6.31
C GLU A 2 -9.77 14.40 -5.28
N PHE A 3 -10.37 14.28 -4.10
CA PHE A 3 -9.92 13.37 -3.05
C PHE A 3 -9.89 11.89 -3.47
N LEU A 4 -10.77 11.47 -4.37
CA LEU A 4 -10.82 10.08 -4.82
C LEU A 4 -9.55 9.66 -5.58
N LYS A 5 -8.98 10.54 -6.40
CA LYS A 5 -7.73 10.28 -7.13
C LYS A 5 -6.56 10.09 -6.18
N ASN A 6 -6.44 10.97 -5.18
CA ASN A 6 -5.38 10.91 -4.18
C ASN A 6 -5.52 9.66 -3.29
N MET A 7 -6.76 9.29 -2.94
CA MET A 7 -7.04 8.07 -2.19
C MET A 7 -6.61 6.82 -2.96
N ILE A 8 -6.90 6.73 -4.26
CA ILE A 8 -6.51 5.58 -5.10
C ILE A 8 -4.98 5.43 -5.15
N SER A 9 -4.25 6.53 -5.31
CA SER A 9 -2.78 6.49 -5.33
C SER A 9 -2.18 6.01 -4.00
N GLY A 10 -2.79 6.38 -2.88
CA GLY A 10 -2.40 5.90 -1.54
C GLY A 10 -2.80 4.43 -1.32
N ALA A 11 -4.06 4.10 -1.60
CA ALA A 11 -4.62 2.78 -1.38
C ALA A 11 -3.99 1.70 -2.27
N ALA A 12 -3.52 2.05 -3.48
CA ALA A 12 -2.82 1.12 -4.37
C ALA A 12 -1.50 0.57 -3.79
N ARG A 13 -0.98 1.19 -2.74
CA ARG A 13 0.24 0.77 -2.03
C ARG A 13 -0.04 0.27 -0.61
N ALA A 14 -1.29 0.28 -0.18
CA ALA A 14 -1.67 -0.13 1.15
C ALA A 14 -1.71 -1.66 1.26
N GLU A 15 -1.05 -2.20 2.26
CA GLU A 15 -1.09 -3.63 2.60
C GLU A 15 -2.31 -3.96 3.47
N GLY A 16 -2.89 -2.95 4.13
CA GLY A 16 -4.10 -3.05 4.93
C GLY A 16 -4.85 -1.72 4.98
N ALA A 17 -6.13 -1.74 5.30
CA ALA A 17 -6.98 -0.56 5.36
C ALA A 17 -7.98 -0.59 6.51
N LEU A 18 -8.32 0.61 7.01
CA LEU A 18 -9.48 0.84 7.85
C LEU A 18 -10.53 1.62 7.06
N LEU A 19 -11.73 1.09 6.97
CA LEU A 19 -12.90 1.77 6.43
C LEU A 19 -13.74 2.33 7.56
N LEU A 20 -14.09 3.62 7.50
CA LEU A 20 -14.90 4.26 8.52
C LEU A 20 -16.32 4.47 8.02
N ILE A 21 -17.29 4.12 8.86
CA ILE A 21 -18.72 4.38 8.69
C ILE A 21 -19.20 5.16 9.90
N ASP A 22 -19.98 6.20 9.70
CA ASP A 22 -20.62 6.97 10.75
C ASP A 22 -21.88 6.22 11.22
N ALA A 23 -21.99 5.88 12.50
CA ALA A 23 -23.14 5.15 13.05
C ALA A 23 -24.46 5.91 12.93
N LEU A 24 -24.41 7.25 13.02
CA LEU A 24 -25.61 8.09 12.88
C LEU A 24 -26.10 8.17 11.44
N GLU A 25 -25.17 8.19 10.48
CA GLU A 25 -25.50 8.30 9.05
C GLU A 25 -25.77 6.94 8.38
N GLY A 26 -25.23 5.85 8.95
CA GLY A 26 -25.29 4.52 8.36
C GLY A 26 -24.46 4.35 7.10
N VAL A 27 -24.78 3.33 6.31
CA VAL A 27 -24.05 3.01 5.07
C VAL A 27 -24.45 3.99 3.96
N LYS A 28 -23.53 4.85 3.55
CA LYS A 28 -23.71 5.85 2.49
C LYS A 28 -23.04 5.39 1.19
N GLU A 29 -23.44 6.02 0.09
CA GLU A 29 -22.79 5.83 -1.22
C GLU A 29 -21.26 6.03 -1.17
N GLN A 30 -20.78 6.92 -0.30
CA GLN A 30 -19.35 7.14 -0.12
C GLN A 30 -18.67 5.92 0.50
N SER A 31 -19.27 5.33 1.55
CA SER A 31 -18.78 4.11 2.19
C SER A 31 -18.75 2.95 1.19
N LYS A 32 -19.80 2.81 0.38
CA LYS A 32 -19.90 1.82 -0.69
C LYS A 32 -18.80 2.00 -1.73
N LYS A 33 -18.54 3.23 -2.19
CA LYS A 33 -17.46 3.55 -3.14
C LYS A 33 -16.09 3.20 -2.58
N HIS A 34 -15.82 3.48 -1.30
CA HIS A 34 -14.55 3.15 -0.67
C HIS A 34 -14.34 1.64 -0.58
N GLY A 35 -15.34 0.87 -0.15
CA GLY A 35 -15.27 -0.59 -0.10
C GLY A 35 -15.05 -1.23 -1.47
N TYR A 36 -15.78 -0.75 -2.48
CA TYR A 36 -15.58 -1.17 -3.87
C TYR A 36 -14.15 -0.91 -4.36
N LEU A 37 -13.62 0.29 -4.09
CA LEU A 37 -12.25 0.64 -4.49
C LEU A 37 -11.19 -0.24 -3.82
N LEU A 38 -11.33 -0.55 -2.53
CA LEU A 38 -10.40 -1.48 -1.86
C LEU A 38 -10.40 -2.85 -2.53
N SER A 39 -11.58 -3.37 -2.88
CA SER A 39 -11.70 -4.63 -3.63
C SER A 39 -10.99 -4.56 -4.98
N LEU A 40 -11.22 -3.48 -5.74
CA LEU A 40 -10.60 -3.29 -7.06
C LEU A 40 -9.07 -3.16 -6.99
N LEU A 41 -8.55 -2.49 -5.95
CA LEU A 41 -7.12 -2.30 -5.73
C LEU A 41 -6.44 -3.55 -5.15
N GLY A 42 -7.22 -4.59 -4.83
CA GLY A 42 -6.69 -5.86 -4.32
C GLY A 42 -6.21 -5.79 -2.87
N VAL A 43 -6.68 -4.81 -2.09
CA VAL A 43 -6.38 -4.72 -0.65
C VAL A 43 -7.12 -5.85 0.07
N ARG A 44 -6.37 -6.86 0.50
CA ARG A 44 -6.93 -8.10 1.08
C ARG A 44 -7.19 -8.02 2.57
N GLN A 45 -6.47 -7.15 3.26
CA GLN A 45 -6.57 -6.99 4.71
C GLN A 45 -7.24 -5.66 5.02
N PHE A 46 -8.45 -5.70 5.51
CA PHE A 46 -9.12 -4.49 5.96
C PHE A 46 -10.12 -4.78 7.08
N ALA A 47 -10.33 -3.78 7.92
CA ALA A 47 -11.38 -3.76 8.91
C ALA A 47 -12.31 -2.57 8.69
N VAL A 48 -13.54 -2.70 9.12
CA VAL A 48 -14.53 -1.64 9.10
C VAL A 48 -14.71 -1.12 10.51
N VAL A 49 -14.71 0.19 10.66
CA VAL A 49 -14.90 0.87 11.93
C VAL A 49 -16.21 1.65 11.88
N VAL A 50 -17.19 1.25 12.67
CA VAL A 50 -18.46 1.95 12.83
C VAL A 50 -18.27 2.97 13.96
N ASN A 51 -18.00 4.21 13.58
CA ASN A 51 -17.63 5.28 14.50
C ASN A 51 -18.85 6.10 14.95
N LYS A 52 -18.67 6.86 16.01
CA LYS A 52 -19.69 7.72 16.64
C LYS A 52 -20.84 6.93 17.28
N MET A 53 -20.53 5.78 17.84
CA MET A 53 -21.52 4.97 18.58
C MET A 53 -22.12 5.73 19.79
N ASP A 54 -21.38 6.69 20.35
CA ASP A 54 -21.87 7.60 21.38
C ASP A 54 -23.08 8.42 20.92
N LEU A 55 -23.16 8.82 19.65
CA LEU A 55 -24.27 9.61 19.12
C LEU A 55 -25.55 8.79 18.90
N VAL A 56 -25.44 7.48 18.85
CA VAL A 56 -26.58 6.55 18.73
C VAL A 56 -26.85 5.78 20.02
N GLY A 57 -26.31 6.25 21.15
CA GLY A 57 -26.51 5.65 22.47
C GLY A 57 -25.95 4.25 22.61
N TYR A 58 -24.89 3.91 21.88
CA TYR A 58 -24.21 2.60 21.89
C TYR A 58 -25.13 1.41 21.55
N ARG A 59 -26.16 1.67 20.78
CA ARG A 59 -27.20 0.68 20.46
C ARG A 59 -26.66 -0.43 19.57
N GLN A 60 -26.82 -1.67 20.04
CA GLN A 60 -26.44 -2.88 19.31
C GLN A 60 -27.19 -3.04 18.00
N ASP A 61 -28.51 -2.81 17.99
CA ASP A 61 -29.35 -2.96 16.80
C ASP A 61 -28.95 -2.03 15.65
N VAL A 62 -28.47 -0.82 15.97
CA VAL A 62 -27.92 0.11 14.98
C VAL A 62 -26.64 -0.45 14.37
N PHE A 63 -25.75 -0.97 15.21
CA PHE A 63 -24.50 -1.59 14.74
C PHE A 63 -24.79 -2.83 13.87
N ASP A 64 -25.63 -3.73 14.33
CA ASP A 64 -25.97 -4.97 13.63
C ASP A 64 -26.60 -4.68 12.24
N GLY A 65 -27.44 -3.64 12.17
CA GLY A 65 -28.02 -3.18 10.91
C GLY A 65 -26.96 -2.71 9.91
N ILE A 66 -26.02 -1.88 10.38
CA ILE A 66 -24.91 -1.37 9.55
C ILE A 66 -23.99 -2.52 9.13
N GLU A 67 -23.64 -3.40 10.05
CA GLU A 67 -22.79 -4.55 9.77
C GLU A 67 -23.42 -5.44 8.69
N LYS A 68 -24.68 -5.78 8.85
CA LYS A 68 -25.43 -6.63 7.89
C LYS A 68 -25.44 -6.00 6.50
N GLU A 69 -25.91 -4.74 6.41
CA GLU A 69 -26.00 -4.03 5.12
C GLU A 69 -24.64 -3.95 4.42
N TYR A 70 -23.59 -3.63 5.19
CA TYR A 70 -22.28 -3.43 4.59
C TYR A 70 -21.60 -4.74 4.19
N ARG A 71 -21.79 -5.82 4.96
CA ARG A 71 -21.33 -7.17 4.57
C ARG A 71 -22.02 -7.67 3.31
N GLU A 72 -23.34 -7.48 3.20
CA GLU A 72 -24.10 -7.84 2.00
C GLU A 72 -23.59 -7.09 0.76
N PHE A 73 -23.33 -5.79 0.91
CA PHE A 73 -22.76 -4.98 -0.17
C PHE A 73 -21.35 -5.48 -0.58
N LEU A 74 -20.43 -5.65 0.38
CA LEU A 74 -19.06 -6.10 0.11
C LEU A 74 -19.01 -7.52 -0.48
N GLY A 75 -19.94 -8.39 -0.09
CA GLY A 75 -20.05 -9.76 -0.58
C GLY A 75 -20.22 -9.85 -2.10
N GLN A 76 -20.85 -8.85 -2.73
CA GLN A 76 -21.00 -8.76 -4.18
C GLN A 76 -19.65 -8.69 -4.92
N PHE A 77 -18.62 -8.22 -4.25
CA PHE A 77 -17.26 -8.06 -4.80
C PHE A 77 -16.25 -9.06 -4.20
N LYS A 78 -16.73 -10.05 -3.44
CA LYS A 78 -15.90 -11.02 -2.70
C LYS A 78 -14.92 -10.33 -1.73
N ALA A 79 -15.23 -9.13 -1.28
CA ALA A 79 -14.47 -8.40 -0.29
C ALA A 79 -15.02 -8.73 1.11
N VAL A 80 -14.19 -9.37 1.93
CA VAL A 80 -14.59 -9.78 3.28
C VAL A 80 -13.76 -9.02 4.29
N PRO A 81 -14.37 -8.11 5.10
CA PRO A 81 -13.65 -7.44 6.17
C PRO A 81 -13.26 -8.45 7.24
N GLN A 82 -12.03 -8.37 7.74
CA GLN A 82 -11.56 -9.22 8.82
C GLN A 82 -12.37 -8.98 10.10
N GLN A 83 -12.69 -7.71 10.38
CA GLN A 83 -13.47 -7.29 11.53
C GLN A 83 -14.37 -6.11 11.17
N ILE A 84 -15.50 -6.00 11.87
CA ILE A 84 -16.31 -4.78 11.94
C ILE A 84 -16.39 -4.38 13.41
N ILE A 85 -15.95 -3.16 13.74
CA ILE A 85 -15.66 -2.73 15.09
C ILE A 85 -16.49 -1.48 15.43
N PRO A 86 -17.39 -1.54 16.42
CA PRO A 86 -18.11 -0.36 16.89
C PRO A 86 -17.20 0.47 17.79
N VAL A 87 -17.12 1.78 17.53
CA VAL A 87 -16.25 2.67 18.31
C VAL A 87 -16.90 4.03 18.59
N SER A 88 -16.40 4.70 19.62
CA SER A 88 -16.45 6.16 19.72
C SER A 88 -15.00 6.67 19.73
N ALA A 89 -14.53 7.15 18.59
CA ALA A 89 -13.18 7.70 18.50
C ALA A 89 -12.99 8.93 19.40
N LYS A 90 -14.05 9.70 19.61
CA LYS A 90 -14.06 10.87 20.51
C LYS A 90 -13.80 10.49 21.97
N LEU A 91 -14.38 9.39 22.42
CA LEU A 91 -14.32 8.95 23.82
C LEU A 91 -13.30 7.83 24.05
N GLY A 92 -12.72 7.28 22.97
CA GLY A 92 -11.71 6.22 23.01
C GLY A 92 -12.30 4.80 23.11
N ASP A 93 -13.63 4.66 23.02
CA ASP A 93 -14.31 3.38 23.14
C ASP A 93 -13.91 2.42 22.01
N ASN A 94 -13.44 1.24 22.38
CA ASN A 94 -12.94 0.19 21.48
C ASN A 94 -11.80 0.62 20.54
N ILE A 95 -11.09 1.70 20.83
CA ILE A 95 -9.89 2.09 20.11
C ILE A 95 -8.68 1.28 20.59
N ALA A 96 -8.24 1.52 21.82
CA ALA A 96 -7.13 0.80 22.47
C ALA A 96 -7.63 -0.21 23.51
N ASN A 97 -8.70 0.14 24.23
CA ASN A 97 -9.29 -0.68 25.25
C ASN A 97 -10.76 -0.96 24.94
N ARG A 98 -11.27 -2.07 25.43
CA ARG A 98 -12.69 -2.40 25.30
C ARG A 98 -13.56 -1.40 26.03
N SER A 99 -14.67 -1.02 25.44
CA SER A 99 -15.63 -0.12 26.03
C SER A 99 -16.55 -0.81 27.03
N GLY A 100 -16.73 -0.19 28.19
CA GLY A 100 -17.78 -0.58 29.15
C GLY A 100 -19.19 -0.21 28.66
N SER A 101 -19.31 0.74 27.72
CA SER A 101 -20.59 1.19 27.15
C SER A 101 -21.16 0.24 26.11
N MET A 102 -20.36 -0.70 25.61
CA MET A 102 -20.74 -1.70 24.61
C MET A 102 -20.46 -3.13 25.09
N PRO A 103 -21.08 -3.58 26.18
CA PRO A 103 -20.83 -4.91 26.78
C PRO A 103 -21.25 -6.06 25.84
N TRP A 104 -22.10 -5.78 24.87
CA TRP A 104 -22.55 -6.72 23.85
C TRP A 104 -21.48 -7.01 22.79
N TYR A 105 -20.46 -6.16 22.67
CA TYR A 105 -19.38 -6.35 21.70
C TYR A 105 -18.20 -7.10 22.34
N SER A 106 -17.92 -8.29 21.84
CA SER A 106 -16.83 -9.15 22.33
C SER A 106 -15.61 -9.21 21.39
N GLY A 107 -15.69 -8.51 20.26
CA GLY A 107 -14.63 -8.50 19.24
C GLY A 107 -13.36 -7.73 19.67
N PRO A 108 -12.38 -7.61 18.77
CA PRO A 108 -11.13 -6.90 19.00
C PRO A 108 -11.33 -5.38 19.04
N THR A 109 -10.39 -4.67 19.65
CA THR A 109 -10.26 -3.23 19.51
C THR A 109 -9.66 -2.86 18.14
N VAL A 110 -9.67 -1.56 17.79
CA VAL A 110 -9.02 -1.09 16.55
C VAL A 110 -7.53 -1.39 16.57
N LEU A 111 -6.85 -1.20 17.70
CA LEU A 111 -5.42 -1.50 17.81
C LEU A 111 -5.13 -3.00 17.70
N ASP A 112 -5.99 -3.86 18.24
CA ASP A 112 -5.87 -5.31 18.09
C ASP A 112 -6.02 -5.71 16.61
N ALA A 113 -7.01 -5.14 15.92
CA ALA A 113 -7.23 -5.40 14.50
C ALA A 113 -6.06 -4.93 13.62
N LEU A 114 -5.49 -3.75 13.91
CA LEU A 114 -4.30 -3.26 13.22
C LEU A 114 -3.08 -4.14 13.49
N SER A 115 -2.90 -4.59 14.71
CA SER A 115 -1.79 -5.47 15.10
C SER A 115 -1.90 -6.87 14.47
N ALA A 116 -3.12 -7.29 14.13
CA ALA A 116 -3.37 -8.55 13.44
C ALA A 116 -3.08 -8.48 11.94
N PHE A 117 -2.97 -7.30 11.36
CA PHE A 117 -2.57 -7.16 9.95
C PHE A 117 -1.15 -7.67 9.77
N ARG A 118 -0.99 -8.55 8.79
CA ARG A 118 0.31 -9.12 8.47
C ARG A 118 0.89 -8.38 7.29
N LYS A 119 2.15 -7.99 7.42
CA LYS A 119 2.91 -7.54 6.26
C LYS A 119 2.95 -8.69 5.25
N GLU A 120 2.62 -8.42 3.99
CA GLU A 120 2.82 -9.44 2.95
C GLU A 120 4.27 -9.91 2.99
N PRO A 121 4.54 -11.23 2.79
CA PRO A 121 5.90 -11.74 2.73
C PRO A 121 6.70 -10.84 1.79
N GLY A 122 7.78 -10.30 2.33
CA GLY A 122 8.58 -9.33 1.59
C GLY A 122 8.97 -9.91 0.24
N ARG A 123 8.73 -9.17 -0.83
CA ARG A 123 9.15 -9.55 -2.19
C ARG A 123 10.66 -9.60 -2.35
N SER A 124 11.41 -9.63 -1.24
CA SER A 124 12.87 -9.63 -1.21
C SER A 124 13.51 -10.90 -1.77
N GLU A 125 12.76 -12.00 -1.77
CA GLU A 125 13.22 -13.27 -2.38
C GLU A 125 12.81 -13.41 -3.86
N GLN A 126 12.14 -12.41 -4.41
CA GLN A 126 11.81 -12.36 -5.83
C GLN A 126 12.96 -11.75 -6.64
N PRO A 127 12.97 -11.92 -7.97
CA PRO A 127 13.89 -11.22 -8.85
C PRO A 127 13.91 -9.71 -8.62
N LEU A 128 15.11 -9.11 -8.65
CA LEU A 128 15.27 -7.67 -8.44
C LEU A 128 14.46 -6.87 -9.48
N ARG A 129 13.68 -5.93 -8.99
CA ARG A 129 13.01 -4.90 -9.78
C ARG A 129 13.18 -3.56 -9.10
N LEU A 130 14.01 -2.71 -9.69
CA LEU A 130 14.28 -1.35 -9.24
C LEU A 130 13.91 -0.37 -10.38
N PRO A 131 12.64 0.08 -10.44
CA PRO A 131 12.25 1.12 -11.39
C PRO A 131 12.98 2.42 -11.09
N VAL A 132 13.60 3.00 -12.11
CA VAL A 132 14.29 4.29 -12.02
C VAL A 132 13.23 5.39 -11.93
N GLN A 133 13.23 6.10 -10.81
CA GLN A 133 12.31 7.21 -10.56
C GLN A 133 12.90 8.55 -11.00
N ASP A 134 14.21 8.71 -10.78
CA ASP A 134 14.95 9.90 -11.18
C ASP A 134 16.47 9.65 -11.17
N VAL A 135 17.21 10.55 -11.80
CA VAL A 135 18.68 10.55 -11.79
C VAL A 135 19.16 11.93 -11.34
N TYR A 136 19.70 11.99 -10.13
CA TYR A 136 20.22 13.22 -9.57
C TYR A 136 21.71 13.35 -9.86
N LYS A 137 22.14 14.56 -10.13
CA LYS A 137 23.55 14.91 -10.25
C LYS A 137 23.89 15.85 -9.11
N PHE A 138 24.46 15.29 -8.06
CA PHE A 138 25.11 16.05 -7.01
C PHE A 138 26.61 15.99 -7.27
N ASP A 139 27.30 17.09 -7.31
CA ASP A 139 28.75 17.13 -7.60
C ASP A 139 29.12 16.39 -8.90
N ALA A 140 30.17 15.55 -8.87
CA ALA A 140 30.58 14.69 -9.97
C ALA A 140 29.83 13.33 -10.03
N ARG A 141 29.00 13.01 -9.04
CA ARG A 141 28.30 11.74 -8.95
C ARG A 141 26.91 11.82 -9.59
N ARG A 142 26.54 10.75 -10.26
CA ARG A 142 25.15 10.50 -10.69
C ARG A 142 24.55 9.48 -9.76
N ILE A 143 23.47 9.85 -9.08
CA ILE A 143 22.74 8.98 -8.18
C ILE A 143 21.44 8.60 -8.87
N ILE A 144 21.32 7.32 -9.23
CA ILE A 144 20.11 6.75 -9.81
C ILE A 144 19.22 6.37 -8.65
N THR A 145 18.03 6.97 -8.56
CA THR A 145 17.13 6.75 -7.45
C THR A 145 15.91 5.95 -7.87
N GLY A 146 15.44 5.12 -6.96
CA GLY A 146 14.24 4.32 -7.16
C GLY A 146 13.79 3.63 -5.87
N ARG A 147 12.61 3.03 -5.93
CA ARG A 147 12.13 2.15 -4.88
C ARG A 147 12.30 0.71 -5.34
N VAL A 148 13.00 -0.10 -4.56
CA VAL A 148 13.08 -1.54 -4.79
C VAL A 148 11.67 -2.13 -4.67
N THR A 149 11.07 -2.57 -5.78
CA THR A 149 9.71 -3.12 -5.79
C THR A 149 9.70 -4.62 -5.55
N ALA A 150 10.80 -5.30 -5.88
CA ALA A 150 11.02 -6.71 -5.62
C ALA A 150 12.52 -7.01 -5.56
N GLY A 151 12.89 -8.09 -4.89
CA GLY A 151 14.28 -8.53 -4.76
C GLY A 151 15.10 -7.69 -3.79
N ARG A 152 16.40 -7.80 -3.96
CA ARG A 152 17.43 -7.08 -3.20
C ARG A 152 18.46 -6.51 -4.15
N VAL A 153 19.11 -5.47 -3.73
CA VAL A 153 20.19 -4.82 -4.46
C VAL A 153 21.37 -4.62 -3.51
N LYS A 154 22.59 -4.96 -3.94
CA LYS A 154 23.82 -4.87 -3.14
C LYS A 154 24.91 -4.11 -3.85
N VAL A 155 25.80 -3.53 -3.10
CA VAL A 155 27.06 -3.01 -3.64
C VAL A 155 27.85 -4.16 -4.30
N GLY A 156 28.32 -3.93 -5.51
CA GLY A 156 28.97 -4.95 -6.33
C GLY A 156 28.07 -5.73 -7.28
N ASP A 157 26.73 -5.58 -7.17
CA ASP A 157 25.81 -6.22 -8.11
C ASP A 157 25.97 -5.64 -9.52
N SER A 158 25.99 -6.53 -10.53
CA SER A 158 25.93 -6.15 -11.92
C SER A 158 24.47 -6.03 -12.36
N LEU A 159 24.08 -4.84 -12.78
CA LEU A 159 22.71 -4.51 -13.17
C LEU A 159 22.59 -4.33 -14.69
N VAL A 160 21.42 -4.70 -15.19
CA VAL A 160 20.94 -4.39 -16.55
C VAL A 160 19.74 -3.47 -16.45
N PHE A 161 19.77 -2.37 -17.19
CA PHE A 161 18.68 -1.40 -17.28
C PHE A 161 17.85 -1.68 -18.52
N SER A 162 16.61 -2.10 -18.32
CA SER A 162 15.67 -2.40 -19.42
C SER A 162 14.75 -1.20 -19.67
N PRO A 163 14.43 -0.82 -20.93
CA PRO A 163 14.70 -1.58 -22.16
C PRO A 163 16.03 -1.27 -22.84
N SER A 164 16.84 -0.32 -22.34
CA SER A 164 18.07 0.12 -23.03
C SER A 164 19.17 -0.94 -23.07
N ASN A 165 19.08 -1.98 -22.25
CA ASN A 165 20.08 -3.04 -22.09
C ASN A 165 21.48 -2.56 -21.66
N LYS A 166 21.57 -1.35 -21.12
CA LYS A 166 22.81 -0.82 -20.54
C LYS A 166 23.17 -1.60 -19.29
N ARG A 167 24.45 -1.79 -19.06
CA ARG A 167 24.98 -2.56 -17.92
C ARG A 167 25.96 -1.73 -17.14
N ALA A 168 25.96 -1.88 -15.84
CA ALA A 168 26.96 -1.31 -14.94
C ALA A 168 26.91 -2.01 -13.57
N THR A 169 27.99 -1.87 -12.80
CA THR A 169 28.08 -2.43 -11.46
C THR A 169 27.76 -1.34 -10.43
N ILE A 170 27.08 -1.72 -9.35
CA ILE A 170 26.80 -0.80 -8.25
C ILE A 170 28.09 -0.51 -7.48
N LYS A 171 28.49 0.76 -7.45
CA LYS A 171 29.64 1.24 -6.69
C LYS A 171 29.28 1.53 -5.24
N SER A 172 28.14 2.18 -5.00
CA SER A 172 27.65 2.49 -3.66
C SER A 172 26.12 2.56 -3.61
N ILE A 173 25.56 2.37 -2.43
CA ILE A 173 24.15 2.64 -2.15
C ILE A 173 24.11 3.87 -1.23
N GLU A 174 23.37 4.88 -1.67
CA GLU A 174 23.22 6.15 -0.99
C GLU A 174 21.87 6.18 -0.25
N ALA A 175 21.87 6.59 1.00
CA ALA A 175 20.66 6.80 1.78
C ALA A 175 20.79 8.09 2.59
N PHE A 176 19.68 8.79 2.76
CA PHE A 176 19.68 10.08 3.44
C PHE A 176 19.87 9.90 4.95
N ASN A 177 20.82 10.62 5.54
CA ASN A 177 21.14 10.61 6.99
C ASN A 177 21.44 9.21 7.58
N ILE A 178 22.04 8.31 6.81
CA ILE A 178 22.51 7.02 7.30
C ILE A 178 24.02 6.96 7.17
N ASP A 179 24.71 6.79 8.28
CA ASP A 179 26.17 6.61 8.38
C ASP A 179 26.47 5.39 9.29
N PRO A 180 27.19 4.36 8.84
CA PRO A 180 27.77 4.23 7.50
C PRO A 180 26.69 4.00 6.41
N PRO A 181 27.01 4.32 5.14
CA PRO A 181 26.10 4.06 4.03
C PRO A 181 25.70 2.59 3.96
N PRO A 182 24.45 2.27 3.58
CA PRO A 182 24.00 0.89 3.47
C PRO A 182 24.73 0.17 2.33
N ILE A 183 25.03 -1.10 2.54
CA ILE A 183 25.63 -1.97 1.52
C ILE A 183 24.57 -2.80 0.75
N GLU A 184 23.33 -2.76 1.21
CA GLU A 184 22.21 -3.54 0.66
C GLU A 184 20.91 -2.75 0.76
N GLY A 185 20.02 -2.92 -0.21
CA GLY A 185 18.64 -2.41 -0.22
C GLY A 185 17.64 -3.51 -0.54
N HIS A 186 16.48 -3.50 0.14
CA HIS A 186 15.47 -4.55 0.05
C HIS A 186 14.16 -4.02 -0.55
N ALA A 187 13.33 -4.96 -1.01
CA ALA A 187 11.98 -4.65 -1.47
C ALA A 187 11.23 -3.78 -0.46
N GLY A 188 10.62 -2.70 -0.97
CA GLY A 188 9.94 -1.69 -0.17
C GLY A 188 10.80 -0.48 0.24
N GLN A 189 12.12 -0.53 0.11
CA GLN A 189 13.02 0.59 0.42
C GLN A 189 13.24 1.50 -0.79
N SER A 190 13.36 2.79 -0.54
CA SER A 190 13.85 3.75 -1.53
C SER A 190 15.36 3.85 -1.38
N VAL A 191 16.08 3.70 -2.49
CA VAL A 191 17.53 3.71 -2.55
C VAL A 191 18.02 4.66 -3.64
N GLY A 192 19.22 5.21 -3.42
CA GLY A 192 20.02 5.82 -4.46
C GLY A 192 21.20 4.91 -4.74
N VAL A 193 21.54 4.66 -5.99
CA VAL A 193 22.73 3.89 -6.35
C VAL A 193 23.66 4.72 -7.22
N THR A 194 24.96 4.60 -6.98
CA THR A 194 25.99 5.07 -7.92
C THR A 194 26.59 3.88 -8.65
N LEU A 195 27.04 4.11 -9.85
CA LEU A 195 27.60 3.07 -10.72
C LEU A 195 29.11 3.25 -10.87
N ASP A 196 29.80 2.17 -11.19
CA ASP A 196 31.24 2.16 -11.50
C ASP A 196 31.55 2.90 -12.82
N GLU A 197 30.63 2.82 -13.79
CA GLU A 197 30.69 3.50 -15.06
C GLU A 197 29.62 4.59 -15.19
N GLN A 198 29.94 5.67 -15.88
CA GLN A 198 28.96 6.71 -16.19
C GLN A 198 28.11 6.32 -17.42
N ILE A 199 27.03 5.63 -17.16
CA ILE A 199 26.01 5.35 -18.18
C ILE A 199 24.82 6.31 -18.05
N PHE A 200 24.16 6.58 -19.19
CA PHE A 200 22.95 7.40 -19.20
C PHE A 200 21.74 6.49 -19.02
N VAL A 201 21.18 6.51 -17.81
CA VAL A 201 19.95 5.81 -17.45
C VAL A 201 18.83 6.82 -17.42
N GLU A 202 17.65 6.44 -17.89
CA GLU A 202 16.49 7.32 -17.97
C GLU A 202 15.41 6.90 -16.95
N ARG A 203 14.61 7.89 -16.56
CA ARG A 203 13.42 7.62 -15.74
C ARG A 203 12.49 6.66 -16.46
N GLY A 204 12.00 5.64 -15.74
CA GLY A 204 11.10 4.60 -16.26
C GLY A 204 11.82 3.32 -16.67
N GLU A 205 13.14 3.33 -16.81
CA GLU A 205 13.91 2.08 -16.99
C GLU A 205 13.82 1.24 -15.70
N ILE A 206 13.96 -0.07 -15.85
CA ILE A 206 13.94 -1.01 -14.71
C ILE A 206 15.32 -1.66 -14.62
N ALA A 207 15.99 -1.44 -13.48
CA ALA A 207 17.19 -2.19 -13.16
C ALA A 207 16.85 -3.57 -12.59
N SER A 208 17.57 -4.59 -13.04
CA SER A 208 17.45 -5.99 -12.66
C SER A 208 18.80 -6.67 -12.70
N HIS A 209 18.93 -7.84 -12.07
CA HIS A 209 20.10 -8.71 -12.29
C HIS A 209 20.08 -9.30 -13.68
N GLN A 210 21.27 -9.63 -14.19
CA GLN A 210 21.45 -10.09 -15.58
C GLN A 210 20.72 -11.41 -15.87
N ASP A 211 20.64 -12.29 -14.89
CA ASP A 211 20.06 -13.63 -15.04
C ASP A 211 18.53 -13.63 -14.94
N GLU A 212 17.93 -12.51 -14.56
CA GLU A 212 16.51 -12.38 -14.24
C GLU A 212 15.88 -11.13 -14.85
N LEU A 213 16.11 -10.92 -16.16
CA LEU A 213 15.62 -9.74 -16.87
C LEU A 213 14.09 -9.65 -16.88
N PRO A 214 13.51 -8.44 -16.82
CA PRO A 214 12.08 -8.25 -17.02
C PRO A 214 11.70 -8.55 -18.46
N LEU A 215 10.49 -9.09 -18.65
CA LEU A 215 9.94 -9.24 -19.99
C LEU A 215 9.60 -7.87 -20.56
N VAL A 216 10.21 -7.51 -21.68
CA VAL A 216 9.89 -6.31 -22.45
C VAL A 216 8.94 -6.70 -23.58
N SER A 217 7.74 -6.13 -23.62
CA SER A 217 6.71 -6.46 -24.59
C SER A 217 5.86 -5.23 -24.93
N THR A 218 5.40 -5.18 -26.16
CA THR A 218 4.43 -4.18 -26.65
C THR A 218 2.99 -4.60 -26.41
N ALA A 219 2.75 -5.87 -26.01
CA ALA A 219 1.42 -6.41 -25.71
C ALA A 219 1.38 -6.91 -24.26
N PHE A 220 0.42 -6.42 -23.50
CA PHE A 220 0.24 -6.81 -22.10
C PHE A 220 -1.24 -6.80 -21.72
N ARG A 221 -1.58 -7.51 -20.67
CA ARG A 221 -2.91 -7.48 -20.05
C ARG A 221 -2.85 -6.62 -18.79
N ALA A 222 -3.79 -5.69 -18.66
CA ALA A 222 -3.88 -4.80 -17.51
C ALA A 222 -5.32 -4.67 -17.01
N ASN A 223 -5.48 -4.40 -15.73
CA ASN A 223 -6.71 -3.90 -15.16
C ASN A 223 -6.71 -2.37 -15.26
N VAL A 224 -7.72 -1.81 -15.90
CA VAL A 224 -7.80 -0.36 -16.13
C VAL A 224 -8.95 0.21 -15.32
N PHE A 225 -8.68 1.24 -14.51
CA PHE A 225 -9.68 2.00 -13.77
C PHE A 225 -9.89 3.35 -14.43
N TRP A 226 -11.09 3.55 -15.00
CA TRP A 226 -11.41 4.80 -15.64
C TRP A 226 -11.97 5.81 -14.64
N LEU A 227 -11.24 6.89 -14.36
CA LEU A 227 -11.64 7.95 -13.43
C LEU A 227 -12.31 9.15 -14.10
N GLY A 228 -12.40 9.13 -15.42
CA GLY A 228 -13.06 10.16 -16.22
C GLY A 228 -14.60 10.04 -16.22
N ARG A 229 -15.26 11.00 -16.86
CA ARG A 229 -16.72 10.96 -17.03
C ARG A 229 -17.16 9.97 -18.11
N LYS A 230 -16.32 9.73 -19.09
CA LYS A 230 -16.48 8.71 -20.15
C LYS A 230 -15.10 8.14 -20.52
N PRO A 231 -15.00 6.87 -20.94
CA PRO A 231 -13.77 6.35 -21.53
C PRO A 231 -13.47 7.05 -22.85
#